data_e8704953fb0e8fdcd261b0135f937093
#
_entry.id   e8704953fb0e8fdcd261b0135f937093
#
_cell.length_a   1.000
_cell.length_b   1.000
_cell.length_c   1.000
_cell.angle_alpha   90.00
_cell.angle_beta   90.00
_cell.angle_gamma   90.00
#
_symmetry.space_group_name_H-M   'P 1'
#
loop_
_entity.id
_entity.type
_entity.pdbx_description
1 polymer ?
#
loop_
_entity_poly.entity_id
_entity_poly.type
_entity_poly.pdbx_seq_one_letter_code
_entity_poly.pdbx_strand_id
1 'polypeptide(L)'
;MDFEAIRKAAEGYKPAMVKFLRDMIAIPSESCEEEGVVKRIAEELKSLGYDKVEFDKLGNVIGWMGEGDKIIAIDSHIDTVGIGNINNWEADPYKGYETEDIIYGRGGSDQEGGMAAAAYGVKIMKDLDLLPKGYKMMVVGSVQEEDCDGMCWQSIVNEYFNGPEDAREKIEFVISTEPTDGGIYRGHRGRMEIRVDMHGVSCHGSAPERGDNAIHKMAEVILNVRDLNENPADGSTGINGLVKMLDPKFNPEHYEDARFLGRGTCTTSQIFYTSPSRCAVADSCAISIDRRMTAGETYQSCLKEIEDLPACKKYAKDVKVSMYMYDRPAWTGHVYETECFFPTWINKESAPHVQALIDAHHALWGTERLMPTELAASKRQGRPLTDKWTFSTNGVSIQGRYGIPCVGFGPGAESQAHAPNEVTFKQDLVTCAALYAAVPGLYKPENKDGSATSFRQELTGNDIK
;
A
#
# COMPACT_ATOMS: atom_id res chain seq x y z
N MET A 1 17.04 -0.87 27.94
CA MET A 1 15.57 -0.89 27.75
C MET A 1 15.02 -2.13 28.45
N ASP A 2 13.92 -2.00 29.17
CA ASP A 2 13.27 -3.12 29.88
C ASP A 2 12.15 -3.70 28.98
N PHE A 3 12.46 -4.74 28.21
CA PHE A 3 11.53 -5.38 27.30
C PHE A 3 10.40 -6.15 28.01
N GLU A 4 10.63 -6.59 29.27
CA GLU A 4 9.58 -7.20 30.08
C GLU A 4 8.52 -6.18 30.49
N ALA A 5 8.94 -4.98 30.89
CA ALA A 5 8.02 -3.88 31.18
C ALA A 5 7.21 -3.48 29.96
N ILE A 6 7.82 -3.46 28.76
CA ILE A 6 7.12 -3.16 27.51
C ILE A 6 6.04 -4.20 27.23
N ARG A 7 6.37 -5.51 27.27
CA ARG A 7 5.39 -6.58 27.08
C ARG A 7 4.23 -6.50 28.06
N LYS A 8 4.55 -6.30 29.34
CA LYS A 8 3.54 -6.17 30.41
C LYS A 8 2.62 -4.95 30.18
N ALA A 9 3.16 -3.82 29.76
CA ALA A 9 2.37 -2.64 29.44
C ALA A 9 1.45 -2.89 28.24
N ALA A 10 1.94 -3.53 27.18
CA ALA A 10 1.14 -3.88 26.01
C ALA A 10 -0.01 -4.82 26.35
N GLU A 11 0.25 -5.87 27.15
CA GLU A 11 -0.82 -6.74 27.65
C GLU A 11 -1.83 -5.98 28.52
N GLY A 12 -1.36 -5.03 29.33
CA GLY A 12 -2.23 -4.18 30.16
C GLY A 12 -3.17 -3.30 29.33
N TYR A 13 -2.75 -2.84 28.16
CA TYR A 13 -3.55 -2.05 27.25
C TYR A 13 -4.43 -2.87 26.28
N LYS A 14 -4.30 -4.19 26.24
CA LYS A 14 -5.07 -5.06 25.33
C LYS A 14 -6.58 -4.78 25.35
N PRO A 15 -7.27 -4.68 26.51
CA PRO A 15 -8.71 -4.40 26.51
C PRO A 15 -9.06 -3.04 25.88
N ALA A 16 -8.22 -2.03 26.06
CA ALA A 16 -8.43 -0.71 25.52
C ALA A 16 -8.20 -0.68 24.01
N MET A 17 -7.15 -1.34 23.50
CA MET A 17 -6.91 -1.52 22.06
C MET A 17 -8.07 -2.24 21.38
N VAL A 18 -8.55 -3.33 21.98
CA VAL A 18 -9.70 -4.10 21.49
C VAL A 18 -10.94 -3.22 21.42
N LYS A 19 -11.24 -2.47 22.48
CA LYS A 19 -12.38 -1.54 22.48
C LYS A 19 -12.25 -0.48 21.38
N PHE A 20 -11.08 0.12 21.25
CA PHE A 20 -10.84 1.16 20.24
C PHE A 20 -11.00 0.62 18.82
N LEU A 21 -10.46 -0.56 18.51
CA LEU A 21 -10.66 -1.21 17.22
C LEU A 21 -12.14 -1.51 16.96
N ARG A 22 -12.86 -2.01 17.97
CA ARG A 22 -14.32 -2.24 17.85
C ARG A 22 -15.10 -0.97 17.57
N ASP A 23 -14.70 0.14 18.19
CA ASP A 23 -15.34 1.45 17.96
C ASP A 23 -15.08 1.95 16.52
N MET A 24 -13.89 1.72 15.95
CA MET A 24 -13.56 2.08 14.56
C MET A 24 -14.34 1.22 13.56
N ILE A 25 -14.29 -0.10 13.65
CA ILE A 25 -15.06 -1.05 12.83
C ILE A 25 -16.56 -0.68 12.78
N ALA A 26 -17.12 -0.18 13.88
CA ALA A 26 -18.53 0.20 13.95
C ALA A 26 -18.90 1.46 13.14
N ILE A 27 -17.90 2.17 12.62
CA ILE A 27 -18.08 3.40 11.84
C ILE A 27 -17.66 3.10 10.38
N PRO A 28 -18.60 2.91 9.44
CA PRO A 28 -18.25 2.73 8.04
C PRO A 28 -17.35 3.86 7.54
N SER A 29 -16.26 3.50 6.86
CA SER A 29 -15.19 4.42 6.47
C SER A 29 -14.65 4.11 5.09
N GLU A 30 -15.52 3.90 4.09
CA GLU A 30 -15.06 3.76 2.70
C GLU A 30 -14.31 5.03 2.27
N SER A 31 -13.36 4.88 1.32
CA SER A 31 -12.57 6.01 0.82
C SER A 31 -13.44 7.20 0.42
N CYS A 32 -13.07 8.39 0.85
CA CYS A 32 -13.80 9.67 0.76
C CYS A 32 -14.95 9.85 1.78
N GLU A 33 -15.22 8.87 2.66
CA GLU A 33 -16.30 8.92 3.66
C GLU A 33 -15.78 8.73 5.10
N GLU A 34 -14.49 8.99 5.35
CA GLU A 34 -13.77 8.66 6.59
C GLU A 34 -14.03 9.63 7.75
N GLU A 35 -14.84 10.67 7.58
CA GLU A 35 -15.05 11.74 8.59
C GLU A 35 -15.36 11.19 10.00
N GLY A 36 -16.20 10.16 10.07
CA GLY A 36 -16.62 9.57 11.34
C GLY A 36 -15.47 8.90 12.08
N VAL A 37 -14.73 8.05 11.39
CA VAL A 37 -13.63 7.27 11.98
C VAL A 37 -12.43 8.16 12.34
N VAL A 38 -12.05 9.14 11.49
CA VAL A 38 -10.94 10.06 11.82
C VAL A 38 -11.23 10.91 13.06
N LYS A 39 -12.50 11.31 13.26
CA LYS A 39 -12.91 12.00 14.48
C LYS A 39 -12.82 11.10 15.71
N ARG A 40 -13.26 9.86 15.60
CA ARG A 40 -13.12 8.88 16.70
C ARG A 40 -11.67 8.63 17.07
N ILE A 41 -10.78 8.51 16.05
CA ILE A 41 -9.33 8.38 16.27
C ILE A 41 -8.76 9.62 16.98
N ALA A 42 -9.14 10.82 16.53
CA ALA A 42 -8.67 12.04 17.16
C ALA A 42 -9.08 12.15 18.66
N GLU A 43 -10.28 11.66 19.01
CA GLU A 43 -10.74 11.58 20.40
C GLU A 43 -9.88 10.60 21.22
N GLU A 44 -9.58 9.43 20.67
CA GLU A 44 -8.73 8.44 21.32
C GLU A 44 -7.32 8.99 21.57
N LEU A 45 -6.66 9.53 20.54
CA LEU A 45 -5.32 10.09 20.67
C LEU A 45 -5.25 11.20 21.73
N LYS A 46 -6.26 12.09 21.78
CA LYS A 46 -6.38 13.10 22.85
C LYS A 46 -6.51 12.48 24.22
N SER A 47 -7.35 11.44 24.36
CA SER A 47 -7.57 10.74 25.63
C SER A 47 -6.30 10.04 26.14
N LEU A 48 -5.46 9.57 25.22
CA LEU A 48 -4.16 8.95 25.50
C LEU A 48 -3.07 9.97 25.87
N GLY A 49 -3.38 11.28 25.76
CA GLY A 49 -2.49 12.36 26.12
C GLY A 49 -1.43 12.64 25.07
N TYR A 50 -1.74 12.52 23.79
CA TYR A 50 -0.91 13.04 22.72
C TYR A 50 -0.75 14.54 22.86
N ASP A 51 0.44 15.06 22.59
CA ASP A 51 0.78 16.47 22.83
C ASP A 51 0.05 17.40 21.83
N LYS A 52 -0.23 16.91 20.62
CA LYS A 52 -1.04 17.58 19.59
C LYS A 52 -1.77 16.55 18.74
N VAL A 53 -3.02 16.85 18.39
CA VAL A 53 -3.83 16.08 17.45
C VAL A 53 -4.50 17.05 16.49
N GLU A 54 -4.32 16.87 15.20
CA GLU A 54 -4.82 17.74 14.15
C GLU A 54 -5.22 16.96 12.90
N PHE A 55 -5.92 17.65 11.99
CA PHE A 55 -6.22 17.15 10.66
C PHE A 55 -5.45 17.98 9.64
N ASP A 56 -4.94 17.36 8.60
CA ASP A 56 -4.41 18.08 7.45
C ASP A 56 -5.53 18.47 6.45
N LYS A 57 -5.18 19.03 5.31
CA LYS A 57 -6.16 19.47 4.30
C LYS A 57 -6.95 18.32 3.69
N LEU A 58 -6.29 17.18 3.49
CA LEU A 58 -6.92 15.99 2.93
C LEU A 58 -7.87 15.34 3.95
N GLY A 59 -7.60 15.54 5.23
CA GLY A 59 -8.38 14.96 6.32
C GLY A 59 -7.70 13.79 7.02
N ASN A 60 -6.40 13.57 6.77
CA ASN A 60 -5.60 12.67 7.58
C ASN A 60 -5.60 13.17 9.03
N VAL A 61 -5.78 12.26 10.00
CA VAL A 61 -5.60 12.58 11.41
C VAL A 61 -4.14 12.36 11.80
N ILE A 62 -3.52 13.37 12.41
CA ILE A 62 -2.10 13.35 12.79
C ILE A 62 -1.97 13.58 14.29
N GLY A 63 -1.42 12.59 14.99
CA GLY A 63 -1.10 12.67 16.42
C GLY A 63 0.40 12.81 16.65
N TRP A 64 0.78 13.74 17.51
CA TRP A 64 2.16 14.04 17.88
C TRP A 64 2.46 13.70 19.33
N MET A 65 3.66 13.13 19.58
CA MET A 65 4.17 12.84 20.91
C MET A 65 5.68 13.11 20.99
N GLY A 66 6.10 13.96 21.94
CA GLY A 66 7.50 14.36 22.13
C GLY A 66 7.86 15.69 21.45
N GLU A 67 9.06 16.20 21.74
CA GLU A 67 9.51 17.55 21.39
C GLU A 67 10.75 17.58 20.46
N GLY A 68 11.14 16.46 19.88
CA GLY A 68 12.32 16.37 19.03
C GLY A 68 12.15 17.00 17.65
N ASP A 69 13.27 17.36 17.02
CA ASP A 69 13.29 17.85 15.63
C ASP A 69 13.18 16.73 14.60
N LYS A 70 13.62 15.52 14.98
CA LYS A 70 13.56 14.32 14.14
C LYS A 70 12.27 13.53 14.40
N ILE A 71 11.70 12.99 13.34
CA ILE A 71 10.40 12.33 13.35
C ILE A 71 10.59 10.84 13.05
N ILE A 72 9.99 9.99 13.88
CA ILE A 72 9.69 8.61 13.54
C ILE A 72 8.17 8.55 13.38
N ALA A 73 7.70 8.14 12.20
CA ALA A 73 6.28 8.08 11.91
C ALA A 73 5.75 6.64 11.93
N ILE A 74 4.47 6.50 12.29
CA ILE A 74 3.71 5.26 12.12
C ILE A 74 2.48 5.62 11.29
N ASP A 75 2.30 4.94 10.19
CA ASP A 75 1.21 5.14 9.22
C ASP A 75 0.24 3.98 9.26
N SER A 76 -1.04 4.29 9.42
CA SER A 76 -2.14 3.35 9.35
C SER A 76 -3.24 3.99 8.51
N HIS A 77 -3.59 3.41 7.37
CA HIS A 77 -4.77 3.89 6.68
C HIS A 77 -6.04 3.47 7.45
N ILE A 78 -7.06 4.28 7.38
CA ILE A 78 -8.28 4.10 8.18
C ILE A 78 -9.53 4.04 7.30
N ASP A 79 -9.35 4.24 6.01
CA ASP A 79 -10.38 3.88 5.05
C ASP A 79 -10.37 2.38 4.79
N THR A 80 -11.53 1.86 4.41
CA THR A 80 -11.72 0.45 4.11
C THR A 80 -12.40 0.28 2.77
N VAL A 81 -12.17 -0.86 2.11
CA VAL A 81 -13.01 -1.22 0.96
C VAL A 81 -14.44 -1.51 1.40
N GLY A 82 -15.39 -1.35 0.49
CA GLY A 82 -16.79 -1.72 0.72
C GLY A 82 -16.93 -3.20 1.07
N ILE A 83 -18.02 -3.53 1.76
CA ILE A 83 -18.31 -4.90 2.21
C ILE A 83 -18.67 -5.89 1.09
N GLY A 84 -18.94 -5.38 -0.12
CA GLY A 84 -19.36 -6.21 -1.24
C GLY A 84 -20.71 -6.89 -1.01
N ASN A 85 -20.82 -8.17 -1.36
CA ASN A 85 -22.08 -8.91 -1.17
C ASN A 85 -22.24 -9.34 0.30
N ILE A 86 -23.21 -8.74 0.99
CA ILE A 86 -23.51 -9.02 2.40
C ILE A 86 -23.80 -10.52 2.67
N ASN A 87 -24.29 -11.26 1.69
CA ASN A 87 -24.57 -12.70 1.86
C ASN A 87 -23.29 -13.56 1.99
N ASN A 88 -22.13 -12.99 1.74
CA ASN A 88 -20.84 -13.65 1.96
C ASN A 88 -20.32 -13.48 3.40
N TRP A 89 -20.98 -12.67 4.22
CA TRP A 89 -20.62 -12.40 5.60
C TRP A 89 -21.46 -13.26 6.56
N GLU A 90 -20.80 -13.87 7.54
CA GLU A 90 -21.45 -14.70 8.57
C GLU A 90 -22.16 -13.86 9.64
N ALA A 91 -21.70 -12.62 9.82
CA ALA A 91 -22.28 -11.62 10.72
C ALA A 91 -22.24 -10.23 10.06
N ASP A 92 -22.92 -9.25 10.65
CA ASP A 92 -22.87 -7.86 10.21
C ASP A 92 -21.41 -7.35 10.26
N PRO A 93 -20.81 -6.92 9.14
CA PRO A 93 -19.41 -6.56 9.05
C PRO A 93 -19.00 -5.31 9.86
N TYR A 94 -19.94 -4.43 10.16
CA TYR A 94 -19.68 -3.22 10.96
C TYR A 94 -20.05 -3.41 12.43
N LYS A 95 -21.15 -4.10 12.72
CA LYS A 95 -21.47 -4.47 14.09
C LYS A 95 -20.47 -5.48 14.63
N GLY A 96 -20.09 -6.45 13.80
CA GLY A 96 -19.11 -7.48 14.10
C GLY A 96 -19.37 -8.23 15.42
N TYR A 97 -18.38 -8.95 15.87
CA TYR A 97 -18.34 -9.57 17.20
C TYR A 97 -16.91 -9.77 17.66
N GLU A 98 -16.75 -10.19 18.90
CA GLU A 98 -15.45 -10.62 19.42
C GLU A 98 -15.59 -11.93 20.18
N THR A 99 -14.51 -12.71 20.17
CA THR A 99 -14.32 -13.89 21.03
C THR A 99 -13.20 -13.62 22.03
N GLU A 100 -12.72 -14.65 22.72
CA GLU A 100 -11.52 -14.53 23.56
C GLU A 100 -10.31 -14.09 22.75
N ASP A 101 -10.15 -14.59 21.52
CA ASP A 101 -8.94 -14.44 20.69
C ASP A 101 -9.09 -13.44 19.54
N ILE A 102 -10.27 -13.29 18.95
CA ILE A 102 -10.45 -12.53 17.71
C ILE A 102 -11.41 -11.34 17.86
N ILE A 103 -11.24 -10.40 16.94
CA ILE A 103 -12.17 -9.33 16.60
C ILE A 103 -12.59 -9.55 15.15
N TYR A 104 -13.89 -9.57 14.89
CA TYR A 104 -14.48 -9.75 13.58
C TYR A 104 -15.11 -8.45 13.08
N GLY A 105 -14.83 -8.10 11.83
CA GLY A 105 -15.45 -6.98 11.12
C GLY A 105 -14.55 -6.38 10.06
N ARG A 106 -15.11 -5.61 9.14
CA ARG A 106 -14.39 -4.90 8.09
C ARG A 106 -13.43 -3.88 8.71
N GLY A 107 -12.18 -3.83 8.23
CA GLY A 107 -11.12 -2.96 8.75
C GLY A 107 -10.32 -3.57 9.90
N GLY A 108 -10.73 -4.74 10.44
CA GLY A 108 -10.04 -5.35 11.57
C GLY A 108 -8.59 -5.71 11.29
N SER A 109 -8.30 -6.24 10.12
CA SER A 109 -6.96 -6.61 9.65
C SER A 109 -6.39 -5.56 8.68
N ASP A 110 -7.25 -5.00 7.83
CA ASP A 110 -6.88 -4.04 6.79
C ASP A 110 -7.68 -2.73 6.97
N GLN A 111 -7.07 -1.71 7.69
CA GLN A 111 -5.98 -1.91 8.67
C GLN A 111 -6.19 -1.05 9.92
N GLU A 112 -7.44 -0.86 10.36
CA GLU A 112 -7.76 -0.15 11.61
C GLU A 112 -7.10 -0.81 12.84
N GLY A 113 -6.84 -2.14 12.76
CA GLY A 113 -6.06 -2.86 13.76
C GLY A 113 -4.66 -2.28 13.95
N GLY A 114 -4.03 -1.87 12.85
CA GLY A 114 -2.75 -1.16 12.85
C GLY A 114 -2.80 0.16 13.60
N MET A 115 -3.85 0.97 13.36
CA MET A 115 -4.09 2.23 14.06
C MET A 115 -4.28 2.00 15.57
N ALA A 116 -5.03 0.98 15.97
CA ALA A 116 -5.20 0.66 17.38
C ALA A 116 -3.87 0.31 18.05
N ALA A 117 -3.06 -0.52 17.41
CA ALA A 117 -1.73 -0.88 17.93
C ALA A 117 -0.76 0.32 17.96
N ALA A 118 -0.78 1.18 16.92
CA ALA A 118 0.08 2.36 16.81
C ALA A 118 -0.21 3.39 17.93
N ALA A 119 -1.50 3.72 18.12
CA ALA A 119 -1.92 4.67 19.14
C ALA A 119 -1.44 4.26 20.55
N TYR A 120 -1.59 3.00 20.87
CA TYR A 120 -1.19 2.48 22.19
C TYR A 120 0.31 2.13 22.28
N GLY A 121 0.98 1.79 21.19
CA GLY A 121 2.42 1.63 21.14
C GLY A 121 3.16 2.91 21.52
N VAL A 122 2.72 4.05 20.97
CA VAL A 122 3.25 5.38 21.35
C VAL A 122 2.87 5.77 22.78
N LYS A 123 1.67 5.40 23.25
CA LYS A 123 1.28 5.58 24.66
C LYS A 123 2.20 4.81 25.61
N ILE A 124 2.49 3.55 25.32
CA ILE A 124 3.43 2.72 26.12
C ILE A 124 4.81 3.36 26.15
N MET A 125 5.29 3.87 25.00
CA MET A 125 6.56 4.57 24.90
C MET A 125 6.60 5.79 25.85
N LYS A 126 5.54 6.58 25.88
CA LYS A 126 5.41 7.73 26.79
C LYS A 126 5.41 7.28 28.27
N ASP A 127 4.61 6.28 28.60
CA ASP A 127 4.46 5.82 30.00
C ASP A 127 5.75 5.24 30.58
N LEU A 128 6.58 4.66 29.74
CA LEU A 128 7.85 4.04 30.14
C LEU A 128 9.08 4.92 29.83
N ASP A 129 8.87 6.17 29.38
CA ASP A 129 9.93 7.12 29.04
C ASP A 129 10.98 6.54 28.07
N LEU A 130 10.49 5.95 26.97
CA LEU A 130 11.33 5.24 25.98
C LEU A 130 11.73 6.09 24.78
N LEU A 131 11.10 7.26 24.57
CA LEU A 131 11.36 8.09 23.40
C LEU A 131 12.77 8.68 23.48
N PRO A 132 13.66 8.42 22.50
CA PRO A 132 14.99 8.97 22.49
C PRO A 132 14.98 10.50 22.42
N LYS A 133 15.92 11.13 23.15
CA LYS A 133 16.07 12.58 23.12
C LYS A 133 16.33 13.08 21.68
N GLY A 134 15.63 14.13 21.29
CA GLY A 134 15.73 14.74 19.96
C GLY A 134 14.74 14.17 18.94
N TYR A 135 13.95 13.16 19.33
CA TYR A 135 12.92 12.57 18.50
C TYR A 135 11.52 12.92 18.98
N LYS A 136 10.58 12.90 18.05
CA LYS A 136 9.13 12.88 18.31
C LYS A 136 8.46 11.84 17.43
N MET A 137 7.34 11.33 17.90
CA MET A 137 6.50 10.41 17.16
C MET A 137 5.42 11.14 16.40
N MET A 138 5.14 10.67 15.18
CA MET A 138 4.02 11.09 14.33
C MET A 138 3.16 9.86 14.05
N VAL A 139 1.95 9.81 14.58
CA VAL A 139 0.98 8.75 14.24
C VAL A 139 -0.01 9.31 13.24
N VAL A 140 -0.12 8.68 12.10
CA VAL A 140 -0.99 9.10 10.99
C VAL A 140 -2.11 8.10 10.82
N GLY A 141 -3.36 8.56 10.89
CA GLY A 141 -4.51 7.86 10.35
C GLY A 141 -4.76 8.42 8.95
N SER A 142 -4.27 7.73 7.94
CA SER A 142 -4.31 8.19 6.56
C SER A 142 -5.61 7.80 5.87
N VAL A 143 -6.08 8.64 4.95
CA VAL A 143 -7.35 8.51 4.22
C VAL A 143 -7.12 8.20 2.75
N GLN A 144 -8.12 7.63 2.08
CA GLN A 144 -8.13 7.34 0.64
C GLN A 144 -6.97 6.44 0.15
N GLU A 145 -6.44 5.58 1.01
CA GLU A 145 -5.41 4.63 0.61
C GLU A 145 -5.95 3.61 -0.39
N GLU A 146 -7.10 3.03 -0.10
CA GLU A 146 -7.75 1.96 -0.87
C GLU A 146 -8.15 2.39 -2.29
N ASP A 147 -8.46 3.66 -2.48
CA ASP A 147 -8.74 4.23 -3.79
C ASP A 147 -7.46 4.61 -4.55
N CYS A 148 -6.43 5.14 -3.84
CA CYS A 148 -5.23 5.67 -4.47
C CYS A 148 -4.02 5.58 -3.53
N ASP A 149 -3.31 4.44 -3.58
CA ASP A 149 -2.19 4.12 -2.72
C ASP A 149 -1.20 5.31 -2.57
N GLY A 150 -0.93 5.71 -1.35
CA GLY A 150 0.06 6.75 -1.05
C GLY A 150 -0.29 8.18 -1.48
N MET A 151 -1.47 8.45 -2.04
CA MET A 151 -1.90 9.82 -2.36
C MET A 151 -1.97 10.68 -1.10
N CYS A 152 -2.44 10.11 0.02
CA CYS A 152 -2.43 10.77 1.33
C CYS A 152 -1.02 11.24 1.73
N TRP A 153 0.01 10.44 1.50
CA TRP A 153 1.39 10.82 1.78
C TRP A 153 1.96 11.83 0.78
N GLN A 154 1.45 11.87 -0.46
CA GLN A 154 1.78 12.98 -1.37
C GLN A 154 1.26 14.31 -0.82
N SER A 155 0.01 14.33 -0.32
CA SER A 155 -0.54 15.52 0.34
C SER A 155 0.23 15.87 1.61
N ILE A 156 0.55 14.91 2.47
CA ILE A 156 1.37 15.13 3.67
C ILE A 156 2.72 15.76 3.30
N VAL A 157 3.44 15.20 2.34
CA VAL A 157 4.76 15.70 1.95
C VAL A 157 4.69 17.08 1.30
N ASN A 158 3.74 17.31 0.41
CA ASN A 158 3.69 18.51 -0.41
C ASN A 158 2.89 19.67 0.20
N GLU A 159 1.90 19.37 1.06
CA GLU A 159 0.98 20.38 1.58
C GLU A 159 1.03 20.56 3.11
N TYR A 160 1.39 19.51 3.86
CA TYR A 160 1.57 19.59 5.32
C TYR A 160 3.02 19.89 5.69
N PHE A 161 4.01 19.19 5.08
CA PHE A 161 5.41 19.62 5.05
C PHE A 161 5.63 20.64 3.92
N ASN A 162 6.83 21.22 3.84
CA ASN A 162 7.17 22.20 2.79
C ASN A 162 7.80 21.51 1.56
N GLY A 163 7.34 20.32 1.21
CA GLY A 163 7.84 19.54 0.09
C GLY A 163 8.79 18.40 0.47
N PRO A 164 9.25 17.64 -0.52
CA PRO A 164 10.00 16.40 -0.30
C PRO A 164 11.32 16.57 0.47
N GLU A 165 12.01 17.71 0.30
CA GLU A 165 13.28 17.98 0.97
C GLU A 165 13.07 18.20 2.47
N ASP A 166 12.10 19.03 2.84
CA ASP A 166 11.74 19.29 4.23
C ASP A 166 11.26 18.00 4.94
N ALA A 167 10.44 17.21 4.27
CA ALA A 167 9.96 15.94 4.81
C ALA A 167 11.12 14.95 5.02
N ARG A 168 12.03 14.79 4.05
CA ARG A 168 13.21 13.90 4.16
C ARG A 168 14.21 14.35 5.22
N GLU A 169 14.35 15.66 5.43
CA GLU A 169 15.24 16.19 6.48
C GLU A 169 14.70 15.84 7.87
N LYS A 170 13.38 15.89 8.06
CA LYS A 170 12.72 15.71 9.34
C LYS A 170 12.37 14.26 9.66
N ILE A 171 11.83 13.51 8.69
CA ILE A 171 11.36 12.14 8.89
C ILE A 171 12.53 11.15 8.72
N GLU A 172 12.88 10.47 9.80
CA GLU A 172 13.93 9.45 9.78
C GLU A 172 13.46 8.17 9.09
N PHE A 173 12.26 7.69 9.43
CA PHE A 173 11.58 6.59 8.75
C PHE A 173 10.11 6.52 9.15
N VAL A 174 9.35 5.73 8.39
CA VAL A 174 7.94 5.44 8.62
C VAL A 174 7.75 3.93 8.81
N ILE A 175 6.97 3.54 9.81
CA ILE A 175 6.46 2.18 9.96
C ILE A 175 5.05 2.14 9.37
N SER A 176 4.84 1.34 8.30
CA SER A 176 3.52 1.03 7.79
C SER A 176 2.94 -0.14 8.57
N THR A 177 1.69 0.01 9.02
CA THR A 177 1.02 -0.99 9.86
C THR A 177 0.12 -1.95 9.09
N GLU A 178 0.26 -2.00 7.78
CA GLU A 178 -0.37 -3.00 6.93
C GLU A 178 -0.14 -4.43 7.45
N PRO A 179 -1.09 -5.36 7.25
CA PRO A 179 -0.93 -6.72 7.72
C PRO A 179 0.33 -7.39 7.14
N THR A 180 1.15 -7.97 7.99
CA THR A 180 2.44 -8.55 7.61
C THR A 180 2.62 -10.03 7.94
N ASP A 181 1.56 -10.72 8.35
CA ASP A 181 1.67 -12.13 8.73
C ASP A 181 2.78 -12.38 9.78
N GLY A 182 3.05 -11.43 10.67
CA GLY A 182 4.09 -11.52 11.71
C GLY A 182 5.52 -11.35 11.20
N GLY A 183 5.71 -10.92 9.97
CA GLY A 183 7.03 -10.60 9.39
C GLY A 183 7.32 -9.10 9.38
N ILE A 184 8.59 -8.75 9.19
CA ILE A 184 9.04 -7.39 8.94
C ILE A 184 9.14 -7.22 7.43
N TYR A 185 8.24 -6.41 6.87
CA TYR A 185 8.15 -6.26 5.42
C TYR A 185 8.95 -5.05 4.95
N ARG A 186 9.80 -5.27 3.95
CA ARG A 186 10.80 -4.27 3.52
C ARG A 186 10.62 -3.78 2.08
N GLY A 187 9.44 -4.01 1.50
CA GLY A 187 9.11 -3.53 0.15
C GLY A 187 8.00 -4.29 -0.52
N HIS A 188 7.59 -3.80 -1.68
CA HIS A 188 6.66 -4.48 -2.58
C HIS A 188 6.79 -3.95 -4.02
N ARG A 189 6.11 -4.65 -4.94
CA ARG A 189 6.00 -4.25 -6.34
C ARG A 189 5.17 -2.98 -6.47
N GLY A 190 5.54 -2.14 -7.45
CA GLY A 190 4.72 -1.01 -7.83
C GLY A 190 3.47 -1.39 -8.62
N ARG A 191 2.60 -0.42 -8.84
CA ARG A 191 1.35 -0.55 -9.60
C ARG A 191 1.15 0.65 -10.52
N MET A 192 0.55 0.43 -11.67
CA MET A 192 0.04 1.49 -12.56
C MET A 192 -1.33 1.11 -13.07
N GLU A 193 -2.18 2.10 -13.26
CA GLU A 193 -3.45 1.95 -13.93
C GLU A 193 -3.37 2.60 -15.31
N ILE A 194 -3.37 1.76 -16.35
CA ILE A 194 -3.19 2.19 -17.73
C ILE A 194 -4.52 2.06 -18.48
N ARG A 195 -4.83 3.08 -19.27
CA ARG A 195 -5.96 3.08 -20.18
C ARG A 195 -5.48 2.95 -21.62
N VAL A 196 -6.09 2.05 -22.37
CA VAL A 196 -5.88 1.94 -23.82
C VAL A 196 -7.21 2.23 -24.51
N ASP A 197 -7.25 3.29 -25.30
CA ASP A 197 -8.41 3.66 -26.12
C ASP A 197 -8.15 3.25 -27.56
N MET A 198 -9.18 2.68 -28.23
CA MET A 198 -9.16 2.27 -29.62
C MET A 198 -10.32 2.90 -30.37
N HIS A 199 -10.02 3.60 -31.44
CA HIS A 199 -11.01 4.22 -32.33
C HIS A 199 -11.35 3.34 -33.52
N GLY A 200 -12.58 3.42 -33.94
CA GLY A 200 -13.11 2.77 -35.11
C GLY A 200 -14.07 3.66 -35.91
N VAL A 201 -14.77 3.07 -36.88
CA VAL A 201 -15.79 3.74 -37.68
C VAL A 201 -17.05 2.89 -37.71
N SER A 202 -18.15 3.47 -37.26
CA SER A 202 -19.43 2.76 -37.19
C SER A 202 -20.05 2.63 -38.58
N CYS A 203 -20.75 1.52 -38.79
CA CYS A 203 -21.62 1.28 -39.96
C CYS A 203 -22.69 0.23 -39.58
N HIS A 204 -23.61 -0.04 -40.50
CA HIS A 204 -24.62 -1.07 -40.31
C HIS A 204 -23.96 -2.47 -40.24
N GLY A 205 -24.30 -3.26 -39.25
CA GLY A 205 -23.67 -4.58 -39.00
C GLY A 205 -23.87 -5.61 -40.13
N SER A 206 -24.83 -5.38 -41.07
CA SER A 206 -24.99 -6.22 -42.24
C SER A 206 -23.97 -5.94 -43.36
N ALA A 207 -23.21 -4.85 -43.27
CA ALA A 207 -22.17 -4.46 -44.21
C ALA A 207 -20.91 -4.01 -43.49
N PRO A 208 -20.29 -4.89 -42.67
CA PRO A 208 -19.19 -4.54 -41.74
C PRO A 208 -17.94 -4.04 -42.46
N GLU A 209 -17.79 -4.36 -43.75
CA GLU A 209 -16.70 -3.90 -44.63
C GLU A 209 -16.70 -2.38 -44.87
N ARG A 210 -17.80 -1.69 -44.52
CA ARG A 210 -17.95 -0.22 -44.67
C ARG A 210 -17.49 0.53 -43.39
N GLY A 211 -17.25 -0.20 -42.33
CA GLY A 211 -16.80 0.36 -41.08
C GLY A 211 -15.40 -0.12 -40.69
N ASP A 212 -15.02 0.22 -39.46
CA ASP A 212 -13.78 -0.23 -38.85
C ASP A 212 -14.05 -0.56 -37.36
N ASN A 213 -14.01 -1.85 -37.03
CA ASN A 213 -14.50 -2.34 -35.75
C ASN A 213 -13.45 -2.18 -34.64
N ALA A 214 -13.67 -1.22 -33.73
CA ALA A 214 -12.79 -0.96 -32.60
C ALA A 214 -12.69 -2.15 -31.63
N ILE A 215 -13.76 -2.94 -31.44
CA ILE A 215 -13.74 -4.14 -30.59
C ILE A 215 -12.82 -5.21 -31.21
N HIS A 216 -12.85 -5.43 -32.53
CA HIS A 216 -11.96 -6.40 -33.14
C HIS A 216 -10.49 -6.01 -33.02
N LYS A 217 -10.16 -4.73 -33.18
CA LYS A 217 -8.81 -4.20 -32.97
C LYS A 217 -8.37 -4.34 -31.52
N MET A 218 -9.25 -4.00 -30.57
CA MET A 218 -8.95 -4.12 -29.14
C MET A 218 -8.76 -5.58 -28.70
N ALA A 219 -9.47 -6.53 -29.29
CA ALA A 219 -9.29 -7.95 -29.00
C ALA A 219 -7.83 -8.42 -29.27
N GLU A 220 -7.19 -7.92 -30.33
CA GLU A 220 -5.79 -8.20 -30.61
C GLU A 220 -4.86 -7.60 -29.52
N VAL A 221 -5.17 -6.39 -29.03
CA VAL A 221 -4.42 -5.77 -27.91
C VAL A 221 -4.56 -6.61 -26.64
N ILE A 222 -5.78 -7.04 -26.30
CA ILE A 222 -6.04 -7.87 -25.10
C ILE A 222 -5.25 -9.19 -25.18
N LEU A 223 -5.18 -9.83 -26.33
CA LEU A 223 -4.36 -11.04 -26.52
C LEU A 223 -2.87 -10.76 -26.33
N ASN A 224 -2.37 -9.62 -26.82
CA ASN A 224 -0.98 -9.23 -26.58
C ASN A 224 -0.70 -8.91 -25.11
N VAL A 225 -1.63 -8.28 -24.38
CA VAL A 225 -1.52 -8.07 -22.91
C VAL A 225 -1.46 -9.40 -22.17
N ARG A 226 -2.25 -10.40 -22.54
CA ARG A 226 -2.14 -11.76 -22.01
C ARG A 226 -0.73 -12.32 -22.26
N ASP A 227 -0.23 -12.18 -23.47
CA ASP A 227 1.06 -12.73 -23.90
C ASP A 227 2.24 -12.10 -23.12
N LEU A 228 2.14 -10.87 -22.61
CA LEU A 228 3.14 -10.30 -21.70
C LEU A 228 3.35 -11.16 -20.44
N ASN A 229 2.30 -11.78 -19.92
CA ASN A 229 2.40 -12.65 -18.74
C ASN A 229 2.89 -14.07 -19.08
N GLU A 230 2.58 -14.58 -20.27
CA GLU A 230 2.72 -15.99 -20.65
C GLU A 230 3.98 -16.27 -21.46
N ASN A 231 4.48 -15.31 -22.21
CA ASN A 231 5.60 -15.50 -23.12
C ASN A 231 6.95 -15.59 -22.40
N PRO A 232 7.94 -16.29 -23.01
CA PRO A 232 9.30 -16.33 -22.52
C PRO A 232 9.98 -14.96 -22.61
N ALA A 233 11.11 -14.82 -21.91
CA ALA A 233 11.90 -13.60 -21.89
C ALA A 233 12.58 -13.27 -23.23
N ASP A 234 12.78 -14.28 -24.10
CA ASP A 234 13.57 -14.16 -25.33
C ASP A 234 12.85 -13.51 -26.52
N GLY A 235 11.58 -13.17 -26.37
CA GLY A 235 10.77 -12.57 -27.44
C GLY A 235 10.51 -13.47 -28.65
N SER A 236 10.69 -14.77 -28.55
CA SER A 236 10.50 -15.73 -29.65
C SER A 236 9.09 -15.67 -30.27
N THR A 237 8.12 -15.18 -29.52
CA THR A 237 6.72 -14.98 -29.92
C THR A 237 6.42 -13.54 -30.42
N GLY A 238 7.45 -12.69 -30.52
CA GLY A 238 7.31 -11.26 -30.86
C GLY A 238 7.07 -10.33 -29.66
N ILE A 239 6.84 -10.90 -28.48
CA ILE A 239 6.63 -10.17 -27.22
C ILE A 239 7.55 -10.74 -26.15
N ASN A 240 8.43 -9.90 -25.57
CA ASN A 240 9.21 -10.29 -24.40
C ASN A 240 8.29 -10.38 -23.19
N GLY A 241 8.24 -11.57 -22.56
CA GLY A 241 7.44 -11.78 -21.36
C GLY A 241 7.99 -11.00 -20.16
N LEU A 242 7.11 -10.68 -19.21
CA LEU A 242 7.45 -9.92 -17.99
C LEU A 242 8.48 -10.64 -17.11
N VAL A 243 8.62 -11.94 -17.26
CA VAL A 243 9.65 -12.75 -16.56
C VAL A 243 11.08 -12.29 -16.91
N LYS A 244 11.29 -11.57 -18.02
CA LYS A 244 12.60 -11.03 -18.42
C LYS A 244 13.28 -10.22 -17.31
N MET A 245 12.50 -9.54 -16.46
CA MET A 245 13.04 -8.71 -15.37
C MET A 245 13.71 -9.52 -14.26
N LEU A 246 13.49 -10.83 -14.21
CA LEU A 246 14.16 -11.78 -13.29
C LEU A 246 15.47 -12.35 -13.84
N ASP A 247 15.88 -11.93 -15.03
CA ASP A 247 17.11 -12.38 -15.70
C ASP A 247 18.14 -11.24 -15.73
N PRO A 248 19.38 -11.45 -15.23
CA PRO A 248 20.43 -10.41 -15.24
C PRO A 248 20.81 -9.93 -16.64
N LYS A 249 20.47 -10.68 -17.70
CA LYS A 249 20.66 -10.23 -19.09
C LYS A 249 19.79 -9.01 -19.44
N PHE A 250 18.57 -8.96 -18.90
CA PHE A 250 17.61 -7.91 -19.20
C PHE A 250 17.52 -6.86 -18.10
N ASN A 251 17.89 -7.20 -16.86
CA ASN A 251 17.81 -6.32 -15.69
C ASN A 251 19.09 -6.45 -14.82
N PRO A 252 20.28 -6.10 -15.37
CA PRO A 252 21.56 -6.39 -14.73
C PRO A 252 21.75 -5.70 -13.36
N GLU A 253 21.13 -4.53 -13.15
CA GLU A 253 21.31 -3.73 -11.94
C GLU A 253 20.33 -4.09 -10.82
N HIS A 254 19.12 -4.61 -11.18
CA HIS A 254 18.03 -4.78 -10.24
C HIS A 254 17.42 -6.20 -10.23
N TYR A 255 18.03 -7.17 -10.92
CA TYR A 255 17.42 -8.51 -11.03
C TYR A 255 17.30 -9.24 -9.69
N GLU A 256 18.21 -9.01 -8.73
CA GLU A 256 18.11 -9.61 -7.40
C GLU A 256 16.93 -9.07 -6.62
N ASP A 257 16.69 -7.76 -6.68
CA ASP A 257 15.53 -7.12 -6.07
C ASP A 257 14.24 -7.56 -6.78
N ALA A 258 14.26 -7.67 -8.11
CA ALA A 258 13.15 -8.19 -8.89
C ALA A 258 12.84 -9.66 -8.55
N ARG A 259 13.85 -10.49 -8.31
CA ARG A 259 13.66 -11.87 -7.85
C ARG A 259 13.05 -11.94 -6.46
N PHE A 260 13.46 -11.05 -5.56
CA PHE A 260 12.86 -10.96 -4.23
C PHE A 260 11.41 -10.51 -4.31
N LEU A 261 11.10 -9.46 -5.05
CA LEU A 261 9.74 -8.91 -5.18
C LEU A 261 8.81 -9.80 -6.03
N GLY A 262 9.36 -10.56 -6.95
CA GLY A 262 8.64 -11.31 -7.97
C GLY A 262 8.49 -10.53 -9.29
N ARG A 263 8.10 -11.22 -10.35
CA ARG A 263 7.87 -10.63 -11.67
C ARG A 263 6.70 -9.63 -11.65
N GLY A 264 6.73 -8.66 -12.55
CA GLY A 264 5.56 -7.83 -12.87
C GLY A 264 4.40 -8.65 -13.44
N THR A 265 3.21 -8.05 -13.45
CA THR A 265 2.01 -8.61 -14.09
C THR A 265 1.29 -7.54 -14.88
N CYS A 266 0.52 -7.95 -15.88
CA CYS A 266 -0.26 -7.05 -16.74
C CYS A 266 -1.65 -7.67 -16.93
N THR A 267 -2.68 -7.08 -16.36
CA THR A 267 -4.04 -7.65 -16.36
C THR A 267 -5.03 -6.67 -16.99
N THR A 268 -5.72 -7.10 -18.04
CA THR A 268 -6.90 -6.37 -18.50
C THR A 268 -8.01 -6.55 -17.47
N SER A 269 -8.36 -5.47 -16.78
CA SER A 269 -9.30 -5.48 -15.64
C SER A 269 -10.72 -5.04 -16.02
N GLN A 270 -10.84 -4.17 -17.03
CA GLN A 270 -12.14 -3.64 -17.48
C GLN A 270 -12.15 -3.45 -19.00
N ILE A 271 -13.34 -3.46 -19.59
CA ILE A 271 -13.56 -3.14 -21.00
C ILE A 271 -14.76 -2.20 -21.15
N PHE A 272 -14.59 -1.18 -21.98
CA PHE A 272 -15.63 -0.22 -22.32
C PHE A 272 -15.77 -0.15 -23.84
N TYR A 273 -16.98 0.03 -24.34
CA TYR A 273 -17.21 0.18 -25.76
C TYR A 273 -18.38 1.13 -26.04
N THR A 274 -18.38 1.75 -27.22
CA THR A 274 -19.55 2.43 -27.76
C THR A 274 -19.95 1.80 -29.10
N SER A 275 -21.25 1.81 -29.38
CA SER A 275 -21.83 1.43 -30.65
C SER A 275 -23.18 2.11 -30.76
N PRO A 276 -23.59 2.64 -31.90
CA PRO A 276 -24.91 3.25 -32.11
C PRO A 276 -26.07 2.30 -31.82
N SER A 277 -25.86 0.99 -32.00
CA SER A 277 -26.84 -0.05 -31.69
C SER A 277 -26.17 -1.43 -31.65
N ARG A 278 -26.91 -2.45 -31.17
CA ARG A 278 -26.47 -3.86 -31.24
C ARG A 278 -26.30 -4.40 -32.66
N CYS A 279 -26.81 -3.68 -33.65
CA CYS A 279 -26.74 -4.02 -35.08
C CYS A 279 -25.72 -3.15 -35.83
N ALA A 280 -24.85 -2.43 -35.12
CA ALA A 280 -23.83 -1.56 -35.70
C ALA A 280 -22.42 -2.00 -35.34
N VAL A 281 -21.46 -1.68 -36.20
CA VAL A 281 -20.03 -1.83 -35.93
C VAL A 281 -19.64 -0.84 -34.82
N ALA A 282 -18.86 -1.28 -33.84
CA ALA A 282 -18.39 -0.44 -32.75
C ALA A 282 -17.37 0.59 -33.21
N ASP A 283 -17.58 1.85 -32.84
CA ASP A 283 -16.74 3.00 -33.20
C ASP A 283 -15.70 3.35 -32.10
N SER A 284 -15.83 2.80 -30.89
CA SER A 284 -14.80 2.87 -29.87
C SER A 284 -14.75 1.60 -29.01
N CYS A 285 -13.58 1.34 -28.47
CA CYS A 285 -13.37 0.35 -27.43
C CYS A 285 -12.19 0.80 -26.56
N ALA A 286 -12.33 0.68 -25.24
CA ALA A 286 -11.24 0.97 -24.32
C ALA A 286 -11.09 -0.15 -23.31
N ILE A 287 -9.89 -0.31 -22.76
CA ILE A 287 -9.60 -1.24 -21.65
C ILE A 287 -8.86 -0.51 -20.55
N SER A 288 -9.07 -0.99 -19.31
CA SER A 288 -8.20 -0.70 -18.19
C SER A 288 -7.22 -1.85 -17.97
N ILE A 289 -5.99 -1.52 -17.64
CA ILE A 289 -4.91 -2.46 -17.36
C ILE A 289 -4.39 -2.19 -15.95
N ASP A 290 -4.42 -3.19 -15.07
CA ASP A 290 -3.63 -3.22 -13.84
C ASP A 290 -2.22 -3.74 -14.20
N ARG A 291 -1.23 -2.87 -14.10
CA ARG A 291 0.18 -3.19 -14.37
C ARG A 291 0.96 -3.20 -13.07
N ARG A 292 1.36 -4.41 -12.59
CA ARG A 292 2.26 -4.53 -11.44
C ARG A 292 3.70 -4.50 -11.92
N MET A 293 4.51 -3.62 -11.33
CA MET A 293 5.89 -3.35 -11.70
C MET A 293 6.86 -3.99 -10.70
N THR A 294 7.97 -4.53 -11.19
CA THR A 294 9.05 -5.01 -10.33
C THR A 294 10.25 -4.06 -10.35
N ALA A 295 11.29 -4.35 -9.58
CA ALA A 295 12.50 -3.54 -9.57
C ALA A 295 13.17 -3.49 -10.94
N GLY A 296 13.62 -2.29 -11.35
CA GLY A 296 14.17 -2.01 -12.67
C GLY A 296 13.16 -1.59 -13.73
N GLU A 297 11.84 -1.67 -13.45
CA GLU A 297 10.80 -1.13 -14.33
C GLU A 297 10.47 0.31 -13.94
N THR A 298 10.26 1.15 -14.94
CA THR A 298 9.90 2.56 -14.77
C THR A 298 8.52 2.84 -15.36
N TYR A 299 7.92 3.93 -14.96
CA TYR A 299 6.69 4.45 -15.54
C TYR A 299 6.76 4.50 -17.07
N GLN A 300 7.85 5.10 -17.61
CA GLN A 300 8.06 5.22 -19.04
C GLN A 300 8.22 3.85 -19.72
N SER A 301 8.98 2.95 -19.10
CA SER A 301 9.20 1.60 -19.66
C SER A 301 7.90 0.80 -19.75
N CYS A 302 7.02 0.94 -18.74
CA CYS A 302 5.75 0.22 -18.71
C CYS A 302 4.73 0.76 -19.70
N LEU A 303 4.60 2.10 -19.87
CA LEU A 303 3.76 2.67 -20.91
C LEU A 303 4.26 2.29 -22.30
N LYS A 304 5.57 2.45 -22.51
CA LYS A 304 6.19 2.08 -23.79
C LYS A 304 6.02 0.60 -24.12
N GLU A 305 6.06 -0.29 -23.14
CA GLU A 305 5.83 -1.72 -23.34
C GLU A 305 4.43 -1.97 -23.94
N ILE A 306 3.39 -1.26 -23.48
CA ILE A 306 2.03 -1.35 -24.05
C ILE A 306 1.96 -0.72 -25.45
N GLU A 307 2.57 0.46 -25.64
CA GLU A 307 2.64 1.11 -26.96
C GLU A 307 3.37 0.23 -28.00
N ASP A 308 4.40 -0.49 -27.56
CA ASP A 308 5.21 -1.37 -28.42
C ASP A 308 4.56 -2.72 -28.73
N LEU A 309 3.40 -3.05 -28.16
CA LEU A 309 2.69 -4.28 -28.50
C LEU A 309 2.40 -4.35 -30.01
N PRO A 310 2.53 -5.52 -30.64
CA PRO A 310 2.30 -5.68 -32.08
C PRO A 310 0.96 -5.12 -32.55
N ALA A 311 -0.12 -5.32 -31.76
CA ALA A 311 -1.44 -4.79 -32.09
C ALA A 311 -1.49 -3.25 -31.95
N CYS A 312 -0.84 -2.65 -30.93
CA CYS A 312 -0.78 -1.20 -30.82
C CYS A 312 -0.01 -0.57 -31.98
N LYS A 313 1.10 -1.15 -32.39
CA LYS A 313 1.85 -0.70 -33.58
C LYS A 313 1.04 -0.85 -34.88
N LYS A 314 0.32 -1.97 -35.02
CA LYS A 314 -0.55 -2.21 -36.19
C LYS A 314 -1.63 -1.13 -36.31
N TYR A 315 -2.19 -0.69 -35.21
CA TYR A 315 -3.28 0.28 -35.12
C TYR A 315 -2.83 1.65 -34.60
N ALA A 316 -1.58 2.04 -34.81
CA ALA A 316 -0.97 3.24 -34.23
C ALA A 316 -1.72 4.55 -34.48
N LYS A 317 -2.55 4.64 -35.54
CA LYS A 317 -3.38 5.81 -35.82
C LYS A 317 -4.67 5.88 -35.00
N ASP A 318 -5.10 4.74 -34.47
CA ASP A 318 -6.40 4.56 -33.85
C ASP A 318 -6.28 4.26 -32.35
N VAL A 319 -5.08 3.93 -31.86
CA VAL A 319 -4.80 3.59 -30.45
C VAL A 319 -4.20 4.77 -29.71
N LYS A 320 -4.65 4.96 -28.46
CA LYS A 320 -4.02 5.86 -27.48
C LYS A 320 -3.78 5.10 -26.20
N VAL A 321 -2.56 5.12 -25.70
CA VAL A 321 -2.18 4.61 -24.38
C VAL A 321 -2.01 5.79 -23.45
N SER A 322 -2.59 5.72 -22.26
CA SER A 322 -2.51 6.77 -21.24
C SER A 322 -2.61 6.18 -19.84
N MET A 323 -2.19 6.93 -18.86
CA MET A 323 -2.36 6.58 -17.44
C MET A 323 -3.64 7.23 -16.91
N TYR A 324 -4.29 6.56 -15.95
CA TYR A 324 -5.41 7.16 -15.25
C TYR A 324 -4.95 8.27 -14.31
N MET A 325 -5.83 9.24 -14.11
CA MET A 325 -5.70 10.28 -13.08
C MET A 325 -6.73 10.02 -12.00
N TYR A 326 -6.37 10.29 -10.76
CA TYR A 326 -7.24 10.26 -9.59
C TYR A 326 -7.53 11.70 -9.14
N ASP A 327 -8.80 12.05 -8.98
CA ASP A 327 -9.27 13.39 -8.67
C ASP A 327 -10.52 13.41 -7.76
N ARG A 328 -10.79 12.27 -7.07
CA ARG A 328 -11.94 12.23 -6.15
C ARG A 328 -11.72 13.14 -4.95
N PRO A 329 -12.73 13.95 -4.55
CA PRO A 329 -12.63 14.78 -3.37
C PRO A 329 -12.58 13.91 -2.10
N ALA A 330 -11.69 14.26 -1.18
CA ALA A 330 -11.66 13.70 0.17
C ALA A 330 -12.93 14.07 0.95
N TRP A 331 -13.15 13.46 2.10
CA TRP A 331 -14.27 13.79 3.00
C TRP A 331 -14.31 15.27 3.42
N THR A 332 -13.15 15.96 3.39
CA THR A 332 -13.03 17.41 3.62
C THR A 332 -13.50 18.26 2.43
N GLY A 333 -13.72 17.65 1.27
CA GLY A 333 -13.95 18.32 0.00
C GLY A 333 -12.67 18.76 -0.71
N HIS A 334 -11.49 18.54 -0.13
CA HIS A 334 -10.21 18.80 -0.79
C HIS A 334 -9.97 17.78 -1.91
N VAL A 335 -9.49 18.25 -3.06
CA VAL A 335 -9.09 17.41 -4.20
C VAL A 335 -7.58 17.49 -4.33
N TYR A 336 -6.93 16.33 -4.23
CA TYR A 336 -5.51 16.18 -4.55
C TYR A 336 -5.40 15.37 -5.83
N GLU A 337 -5.24 16.05 -6.97
CA GLU A 337 -5.13 15.39 -8.26
C GLU A 337 -3.75 14.73 -8.40
N THR A 338 -3.73 13.45 -8.75
CA THR A 338 -2.49 12.70 -8.99
C THR A 338 -2.68 11.63 -10.05
N GLU A 339 -1.59 11.25 -10.70
CA GLU A 339 -1.56 10.11 -11.60
C GLU A 339 -1.65 8.78 -10.83
N CYS A 340 -2.37 7.79 -11.39
CA CYS A 340 -2.48 6.43 -10.86
C CYS A 340 -1.19 5.63 -11.13
N PHE A 341 -0.10 6.13 -10.55
CA PHE A 341 1.24 5.58 -10.62
C PHE A 341 1.84 5.43 -9.21
N PHE A 342 2.14 4.20 -8.86
CA PHE A 342 2.52 3.76 -7.53
C PHE A 342 3.89 3.06 -7.61
N PRO A 343 5.01 3.76 -7.34
CA PRO A 343 6.35 3.26 -7.58
C PRO A 343 6.70 2.01 -6.79
N THR A 344 7.47 1.10 -7.38
CA THR A 344 8.13 0.00 -6.68
C THR A 344 9.13 0.55 -5.65
N TRP A 345 9.21 -0.09 -4.49
CA TRP A 345 10.22 0.22 -3.50
C TRP A 345 10.68 -1.02 -2.73
N ILE A 346 11.90 -0.99 -2.25
CA ILE A 346 12.50 -2.06 -1.46
C ILE A 346 13.67 -1.54 -0.63
N ASN A 347 13.85 -2.05 0.58
CA ASN A 347 15.02 -1.84 1.43
C ASN A 347 15.93 -3.05 1.43
N LYS A 348 17.21 -2.80 1.66
CA LYS A 348 18.12 -3.85 2.14
C LYS A 348 17.74 -4.24 3.57
N GLU A 349 17.95 -5.50 3.89
CA GLU A 349 17.74 -5.98 5.26
C GLU A 349 18.65 -5.26 6.27
N SER A 350 19.87 -4.88 5.83
CA SER A 350 20.84 -4.12 6.63
C SER A 350 20.49 -2.65 6.86
N ALA A 351 19.41 -2.14 6.27
CA ALA A 351 19.02 -0.75 6.47
C ALA A 351 18.71 -0.45 7.95
N PRO A 352 19.13 0.70 8.50
CA PRO A 352 19.04 1.00 9.94
C PRO A 352 17.64 0.87 10.53
N HIS A 353 16.61 1.32 9.81
CA HIS A 353 15.21 1.20 10.22
C HIS A 353 14.71 -0.24 10.18
N VAL A 354 15.13 -1.05 9.21
CA VAL A 354 14.81 -2.49 9.15
C VAL A 354 15.49 -3.22 10.31
N GLN A 355 16.77 -2.93 10.57
CA GLN A 355 17.52 -3.52 11.68
C GLN A 355 16.92 -3.14 13.03
N ALA A 356 16.42 -1.91 13.21
CA ALA A 356 15.74 -1.50 14.45
C ALA A 356 14.49 -2.36 14.74
N LEU A 357 13.71 -2.71 13.71
CA LEU A 357 12.56 -3.62 13.89
C LEU A 357 13.02 -5.05 14.18
N ILE A 358 14.05 -5.54 13.49
CA ILE A 358 14.64 -6.87 13.74
C ILE A 358 15.13 -6.97 15.18
N ASP A 359 15.91 -5.98 15.64
CA ASP A 359 16.45 -5.95 17.00
C ASP A 359 15.31 -5.88 18.05
N ALA A 360 14.29 -5.07 17.81
CA ALA A 360 13.11 -5.00 18.67
C ALA A 360 12.35 -6.34 18.71
N HIS A 361 12.11 -6.95 17.57
CA HIS A 361 11.45 -8.26 17.49
C HIS A 361 12.24 -9.34 18.22
N HIS A 362 13.57 -9.42 17.99
CA HIS A 362 14.43 -10.38 18.65
C HIS A 362 14.43 -10.20 20.18
N ALA A 363 14.51 -8.96 20.65
CA ALA A 363 14.52 -8.66 22.08
C ALA A 363 13.17 -8.94 22.76
N LEU A 364 12.08 -8.72 22.09
CA LEU A 364 10.73 -8.95 22.61
C LEU A 364 10.28 -10.41 22.47
N TRP A 365 10.52 -11.03 21.31
CA TRP A 365 9.85 -12.28 20.92
C TRP A 365 10.79 -13.38 20.41
N GLY A 366 12.07 -13.10 20.17
CA GLY A 366 13.00 -14.03 19.56
C GLY A 366 13.06 -13.91 18.04
N THR A 367 13.65 -14.90 17.37
CA THR A 367 14.06 -14.82 15.96
C THR A 367 13.00 -15.32 14.97
N GLU A 368 11.94 -15.97 15.44
CA GLU A 368 10.89 -16.54 14.60
C GLU A 368 9.69 -15.59 14.49
N ARG A 369 8.95 -15.65 13.39
CA ARG A 369 7.67 -14.95 13.27
C ARG A 369 6.71 -15.41 14.36
N LEU A 370 6.14 -14.49 15.09
CA LEU A 370 5.43 -14.81 16.32
C LEU A 370 4.00 -14.23 16.42
N MET A 371 3.39 -13.86 15.34
CA MET A 371 1.97 -13.50 15.41
C MET A 371 1.07 -14.74 15.48
N PRO A 372 0.24 -14.89 16.53
CA PRO A 372 -0.46 -16.13 16.83
C PRO A 372 -1.79 -16.30 16.08
N THR A 373 -1.91 -15.82 14.85
CA THR A 373 -3.14 -16.02 14.09
C THR A 373 -3.23 -17.45 13.56
N GLU A 374 -4.25 -18.20 13.92
CA GLU A 374 -4.49 -19.56 13.42
C GLU A 374 -4.63 -19.59 11.89
N LEU A 375 -5.28 -18.58 11.30
CA LEU A 375 -5.46 -18.45 9.85
C LEU A 375 -4.16 -18.45 9.07
N ALA A 376 -3.11 -17.84 9.62
CA ALA A 376 -1.83 -17.72 8.97
C ALA A 376 -0.73 -18.61 9.60
N ALA A 377 -0.99 -19.28 10.71
CA ALA A 377 0.01 -20.07 11.44
C ALA A 377 0.74 -21.07 10.56
N SER A 378 0.02 -21.84 9.74
CA SER A 378 0.61 -22.79 8.79
C SER A 378 1.39 -22.10 7.66
N LYS A 379 0.99 -20.89 7.26
CA LYS A 379 1.66 -20.10 6.21
C LYS A 379 2.91 -19.38 6.73
N ARG A 380 2.98 -19.14 8.04
CA ARG A 380 4.12 -18.48 8.70
C ARG A 380 5.26 -19.45 9.01
N GLN A 381 4.96 -20.72 9.21
CA GLN A 381 5.96 -21.72 9.57
C GLN A 381 7.05 -21.82 8.49
N GLY A 382 8.29 -21.63 8.89
CA GLY A 382 9.45 -21.68 8.00
C GLY A 382 9.65 -20.46 7.07
N ARG A 383 8.79 -19.43 7.15
CA ARG A 383 9.03 -18.17 6.42
C ARG A 383 10.09 -17.34 7.15
N PRO A 384 10.94 -16.60 6.43
CA PRO A 384 11.91 -15.69 7.04
C PRO A 384 11.21 -14.59 7.82
N LEU A 385 11.90 -13.99 8.81
CA LEU A 385 11.37 -12.87 9.57
C LEU A 385 11.17 -11.64 8.68
N THR A 386 12.11 -11.37 7.75
CA THR A 386 11.98 -10.28 6.77
C THR A 386 11.36 -10.80 5.47
N ASP A 387 10.36 -10.07 4.95
CA ASP A 387 9.63 -10.44 3.74
C ASP A 387 9.12 -9.20 3.01
N LYS A 388 8.11 -9.36 2.18
CA LYS A 388 7.48 -8.34 1.32
C LYS A 388 5.98 -8.53 1.28
N TRP A 389 5.25 -7.46 0.95
CA TRP A 389 3.83 -7.57 0.59
C TRP A 389 3.63 -8.11 -0.83
N THR A 390 2.49 -8.74 -1.04
CA THR A 390 2.01 -9.12 -2.37
C THR A 390 1.18 -8.02 -3.03
N PHE A 391 0.64 -7.10 -2.24
CA PHE A 391 -0.14 -5.94 -2.65
C PHE A 391 0.64 -4.62 -2.49
N SER A 392 0.01 -3.51 -2.80
CA SER A 392 0.57 -2.16 -2.72
C SER A 392 0.14 -1.48 -1.42
N THR A 393 0.89 -0.52 -0.93
CA THR A 393 0.68 0.21 0.32
C THR A 393 1.08 1.68 0.16
N ASN A 394 0.82 2.52 1.15
CA ASN A 394 1.31 3.90 1.20
C ASN A 394 2.84 4.05 1.01
N GLY A 395 3.60 2.98 1.22
CA GLY A 395 5.04 2.93 0.97
C GLY A 395 5.46 3.34 -0.45
N VAL A 396 4.56 3.23 -1.43
CA VAL A 396 4.77 3.69 -2.81
C VAL A 396 5.10 5.18 -2.88
N SER A 397 4.45 6.00 -2.07
CA SER A 397 4.75 7.44 -2.02
C SER A 397 5.82 7.73 -0.96
N ILE A 398 5.71 7.17 0.23
CA ILE A 398 6.68 7.40 1.31
C ILE A 398 8.10 7.14 0.81
N GLN A 399 8.39 5.93 0.41
CA GLN A 399 9.73 5.55 -0.05
C GLN A 399 9.85 5.57 -1.57
N GLY A 400 8.88 4.98 -2.27
CA GLY A 400 8.96 4.84 -3.73
C GLY A 400 9.07 6.17 -4.47
N ARG A 401 8.28 7.17 -4.07
CA ARG A 401 8.27 8.50 -4.68
C ARG A 401 9.24 9.47 -4.00
N TYR A 402 9.18 9.56 -2.68
CA TYR A 402 9.91 10.62 -1.95
C TYR A 402 11.21 10.15 -1.30
N GLY A 403 11.48 8.84 -1.25
CA GLY A 403 12.71 8.30 -0.67
C GLY A 403 12.82 8.50 0.85
N ILE A 404 11.69 8.69 1.53
CA ILE A 404 11.60 8.63 2.99
C ILE A 404 11.63 7.14 3.35
N PRO A 405 12.58 6.66 4.18
CA PRO A 405 12.66 5.24 4.51
C PRO A 405 11.35 4.70 5.07
N CYS A 406 10.88 3.55 4.58
CA CYS A 406 9.64 2.89 5.01
C CYS A 406 9.88 1.42 5.30
N VAL A 407 9.21 0.87 6.30
CA VAL A 407 9.27 -0.55 6.67
C VAL A 407 7.93 -0.97 7.24
N GLY A 408 7.54 -2.22 7.05
CA GLY A 408 6.26 -2.70 7.51
C GLY A 408 6.34 -3.65 8.69
N PHE A 409 5.40 -3.48 9.60
CA PHE A 409 5.05 -4.44 10.63
C PHE A 409 3.64 -4.10 11.14
N GLY A 410 2.66 -4.97 10.88
CA GLY A 410 1.29 -4.72 11.26
C GLY A 410 0.53 -5.99 11.69
N PRO A 411 -0.57 -5.82 12.45
CA PRO A 411 -1.39 -6.95 12.90
C PRO A 411 -2.15 -7.59 11.75
N GLY A 412 -2.56 -8.83 11.93
CA GLY A 412 -3.37 -9.54 10.96
C GLY A 412 -2.61 -10.22 9.84
N ALA A 413 -3.34 -10.67 8.83
CA ALA A 413 -2.83 -11.46 7.72
C ALA A 413 -3.24 -10.86 6.37
N GLU A 414 -2.32 -10.85 5.39
CA GLU A 414 -2.60 -10.41 4.02
C GLU A 414 -3.83 -11.09 3.40
N SER A 415 -4.10 -12.32 3.76
CA SER A 415 -5.24 -13.08 3.24
C SER A 415 -6.61 -12.59 3.76
N GLN A 416 -6.62 -11.69 4.73
CA GLN A 416 -7.83 -11.08 5.28
C GLN A 416 -8.19 -9.77 4.55
N ALA A 417 -7.21 -9.12 3.94
CA ALA A 417 -7.42 -7.89 3.17
C ALA A 417 -8.48 -8.12 2.08
N HIS A 418 -9.47 -7.24 2.02
CA HIS A 418 -10.61 -7.24 1.09
C HIS A 418 -11.51 -8.50 1.15
N ALA A 419 -11.23 -9.45 2.03
CA ALA A 419 -12.03 -10.67 2.17
C ALA A 419 -13.31 -10.44 2.99
N PRO A 420 -14.39 -11.20 2.73
CA PRO A 420 -15.49 -11.28 3.68
C PRO A 420 -15.04 -12.07 4.93
N ASN A 421 -15.76 -11.89 6.04
CA ASN A 421 -15.44 -12.52 7.33
C ASN A 421 -14.04 -12.17 7.85
N GLU A 422 -13.65 -10.93 7.63
CA GLU A 422 -12.37 -10.39 8.06
C GLU A 422 -12.24 -10.45 9.59
N VAL A 423 -11.08 -10.92 10.05
CA VAL A 423 -10.76 -11.01 11.48
C VAL A 423 -9.34 -10.52 11.76
N THR A 424 -9.16 -9.98 12.97
CA THR A 424 -7.82 -9.72 13.53
C THR A 424 -7.71 -10.39 14.89
N PHE A 425 -6.50 -10.84 15.24
CA PHE A 425 -6.26 -11.46 16.53
C PHE A 425 -5.87 -10.41 17.57
N LYS A 426 -6.51 -10.47 18.74
CA LYS A 426 -6.26 -9.55 19.86
C LYS A 426 -4.79 -9.53 20.28
N GLN A 427 -4.11 -10.68 20.19
CA GLN A 427 -2.70 -10.78 20.52
C GLN A 427 -1.78 -10.13 19.48
N ASP A 428 -2.21 -10.05 18.21
CA ASP A 428 -1.45 -9.33 17.19
C ASP A 428 -1.37 -7.82 17.53
N LEU A 429 -2.45 -7.24 18.08
CA LEU A 429 -2.44 -5.84 18.54
C LEU A 429 -1.39 -5.61 19.64
N VAL A 430 -1.33 -6.52 20.61
CA VAL A 430 -0.36 -6.47 21.71
C VAL A 430 1.08 -6.59 21.20
N THR A 431 1.30 -7.53 20.28
CA THR A 431 2.62 -7.77 19.68
C THR A 431 3.11 -6.54 18.94
N CYS A 432 2.24 -5.93 18.10
CA CYS A 432 2.56 -4.73 17.35
C CYS A 432 2.80 -3.52 18.27
N ALA A 433 1.92 -3.27 19.24
CA ALA A 433 2.08 -2.14 20.17
C ALA A 433 3.39 -2.23 20.97
N ALA A 434 3.77 -3.42 21.42
CA ALA A 434 5.05 -3.63 22.12
C ALA A 434 6.25 -3.35 21.22
N LEU A 435 6.21 -3.79 19.96
CA LEU A 435 7.28 -3.56 19.01
C LEU A 435 7.41 -2.07 18.67
N TYR A 436 6.30 -1.38 18.40
CA TYR A 436 6.33 0.06 18.11
C TYR A 436 6.88 0.88 19.27
N ALA A 437 6.60 0.48 20.51
CA ALA A 437 7.15 1.14 21.70
C ALA A 437 8.68 0.95 21.81
N ALA A 438 9.22 -0.17 21.37
CA ALA A 438 10.63 -0.51 21.51
C ALA A 438 11.52 0.07 20.40
N VAL A 439 11.00 0.14 19.16
CA VAL A 439 11.78 0.46 17.94
C VAL A 439 12.54 1.77 18.03
N PRO A 440 11.96 2.93 18.46
CA PRO A 440 12.68 4.20 18.47
C PRO A 440 13.95 4.17 19.33
N GLY A 441 13.93 3.44 20.45
CA GLY A 441 15.09 3.31 21.34
C GLY A 441 16.21 2.39 20.80
N LEU A 442 15.94 1.64 19.73
CA LEU A 442 16.89 0.75 19.07
C LEU A 442 17.37 1.29 17.71
N TYR A 443 16.77 2.34 17.22
CA TYR A 443 17.17 2.96 15.97
C TYR A 443 18.54 3.65 16.08
N LYS A 444 19.44 3.35 15.12
CA LYS A 444 20.83 3.85 15.09
C LYS A 444 21.09 4.57 13.77
N PRO A 445 20.81 5.89 13.69
CA PRO A 445 20.94 6.66 12.46
C PRO A 445 22.37 6.74 11.93
N GLU A 446 23.39 6.63 12.79
CA GLU A 446 24.81 6.61 12.42
C GLU A 446 25.20 5.43 11.54
N ASN A 447 24.39 4.38 11.53
CA ASN A 447 24.60 3.23 10.66
C ASN A 447 24.02 3.44 9.24
N LYS A 448 23.60 4.65 8.89
CA LYS A 448 23.16 4.98 7.53
C LYS A 448 24.35 4.89 6.58
N ASP A 449 24.39 3.82 5.80
CA ASP A 449 25.45 3.59 4.78
C ASP A 449 25.11 4.18 3.41
N GLY A 450 24.04 4.99 3.30
CA GLY A 450 23.53 5.55 2.05
C GLY A 450 22.80 4.54 1.15
N SER A 451 22.72 3.29 1.55
CA SER A 451 22.10 2.19 0.79
C SER A 451 20.79 1.70 1.40
N ALA A 452 20.09 2.56 2.15
CA ALA A 452 18.84 2.23 2.82
C ALA A 452 17.77 1.70 1.85
N THR A 453 17.83 2.11 0.60
CA THR A 453 16.99 1.59 -0.49
C THR A 453 17.88 0.96 -1.55
N SER A 454 17.64 -0.27 -1.94
CA SER A 454 18.31 -0.90 -3.08
C SER A 454 17.71 -0.43 -4.41
N PHE A 455 16.43 -0.06 -4.40
CA PHE A 455 15.71 0.47 -5.55
C PHE A 455 14.75 1.59 -5.12
N ARG A 456 14.83 2.71 -5.82
CA ARG A 456 13.89 3.83 -5.77
C ARG A 456 13.63 4.30 -7.18
N GLN A 457 12.39 4.52 -7.54
CA GLN A 457 12.03 5.11 -8.81
C GLN A 457 12.08 6.63 -8.69
N GLU A 458 13.04 7.26 -9.37
CA GLU A 458 13.09 8.71 -9.44
C GLU A 458 12.06 9.22 -10.45
N LEU A 459 11.17 10.08 -9.97
CA LEU A 459 10.28 10.88 -10.80
C LEU A 459 10.92 12.25 -10.94
N THR A 460 11.29 12.63 -12.13
CA THR A 460 11.73 14.01 -12.40
C THR A 460 10.48 14.87 -12.62
N GLY A 461 10.50 16.15 -12.22
CA GLY A 461 9.35 17.07 -12.35
C GLY A 461 8.82 17.27 -13.78
N ASN A 462 9.43 16.64 -14.79
CA ASN A 462 8.97 16.60 -16.17
C ASN A 462 8.13 15.35 -16.49
N ASP A 463 8.08 14.37 -15.59
CA ASP A 463 7.35 13.12 -15.77
C ASP A 463 5.87 13.22 -15.32
N ILE A 464 5.51 14.37 -14.71
CA ILE A 464 4.20 14.64 -14.09
C ILE A 464 3.42 15.69 -14.92
N LYS A 465 3.49 15.66 -16.24
CA LYS A 465 2.69 16.55 -17.10
C LYS A 465 1.89 15.79 -18.12
#